data_2350e694f84b12275a8cd0d2a982985c
#
_entry.id   2350e694f84b12275a8cd0d2a982985c
#
_cell.length_a   1.000
_cell.length_b   1.000
_cell.length_c   1.000
_cell.angle_alpha   90.00
_cell.angle_beta   90.00
_cell.angle_gamma   90.00
#
_symmetry.space_group_name_H-M   'P 1'
#
loop_
_entity.id
_entity.type
_entity.pdbx_description
1 polymer ?
#
loop_
_entity_poly.entity_id
_entity_poly.type
_entity_poly.pdbx_seq_one_letter_code
_entity_poly.pdbx_strand_id
1 'polypeptide(L)' 'MRSLIQATPAYELSIDITTSAHGHSLRLISYVPTARRPEDQVKFQGVFSTAELKSLRDALNQALAPEADRLIQ' A
#
# COMPACT_ATOMS: atom_id res chain seq x y z
N MET A 1 10.66 3.34 1.34
CA MET A 1 9.91 3.75 0.11
C MET A 1 8.47 4.01 0.48
N ARG A 2 8.01 5.21 0.21
CA ARG A 2 6.62 5.61 0.48
C ARG A 2 5.95 6.03 -0.82
N SER A 3 4.76 5.51 -1.08
CA SER A 3 4.00 5.82 -2.27
C SER A 3 2.56 6.15 -1.93
N LEU A 4 2.02 7.19 -2.54
CA LEU A 4 0.60 7.52 -2.45
C LEU A 4 -0.16 6.54 -3.33
N ILE A 5 -1.15 5.83 -2.77
CA ILE A 5 -1.94 4.85 -3.52
C ILE A 5 -3.38 5.27 -3.73
N GLN A 6 -3.89 6.20 -2.93
CA GLN A 6 -5.24 6.71 -3.11
C GLN A 6 -5.32 8.13 -2.57
N ALA A 7 -5.88 9.04 -3.35
CA ALA A 7 -6.15 10.40 -2.92
C ALA A 7 -7.62 10.71 -3.18
N THR A 8 -8.34 11.09 -2.12
CA THR A 8 -9.73 11.48 -2.19
C THR A 8 -9.90 12.85 -1.54
N PRO A 9 -11.04 13.55 -1.72
CA PRO A 9 -11.27 14.80 -0.99
C PRO A 9 -11.26 14.60 0.53
N ALA A 10 -11.51 13.40 1.02
CA ALA A 10 -11.58 13.11 2.45
C ALA A 10 -10.26 12.70 3.06
N TYR A 11 -9.40 11.98 2.31
CA TYR A 11 -8.14 11.46 2.85
C TYR A 11 -7.13 11.12 1.76
N GLU A 12 -5.90 10.95 2.17
CA GLU A 12 -4.82 10.38 1.35
C GLU A 12 -4.34 9.09 2.00
N LEU A 13 -4.25 8.02 1.21
CA LEU A 13 -3.75 6.73 1.67
C LEU A 13 -2.41 6.43 1.01
N SER A 14 -1.41 6.15 1.83
CA SER A 14 -0.05 5.85 1.37
C SER A 14 0.38 4.49 1.86
N ILE A 15 1.28 3.87 1.12
CA ILE A 15 1.98 2.67 1.56
C ILE A 15 3.45 3.01 1.79
N ASP A 16 4.02 2.54 2.89
CA ASP A 16 5.42 2.75 3.22
C ASP A 16 6.08 1.39 3.47
N ILE A 17 7.13 1.09 2.71
CA ILE A 17 7.86 -0.16 2.82
C ILE A 17 9.31 0.14 3.14
N THR A 18 9.79 -0.43 4.25
CA THR A 18 11.18 -0.32 4.69
C THR A 18 11.78 -1.71 4.78
N THR A 19 12.88 -1.92 4.06
CA THR A 19 13.59 -3.20 4.04
C THR A 19 14.74 -3.17 5.05
N SER A 20 14.87 -4.24 5.83
CA SER A 20 15.94 -4.41 6.80
C SER A 20 16.45 -5.86 6.76
N ALA A 21 17.48 -6.15 7.59
CA ALA A 21 17.99 -7.51 7.70
C ALA A 21 16.95 -8.49 8.26
N HIS A 22 15.91 -8.00 8.91
CA HIS A 22 14.87 -8.83 9.53
C HIS A 22 13.63 -9.01 8.67
N GLY A 23 13.60 -8.40 7.49
CA GLY A 23 12.47 -8.50 6.57
C GLY A 23 12.02 -7.15 6.06
N HIS A 24 10.76 -7.10 5.62
CA HIS A 24 10.18 -5.90 5.03
C HIS A 24 9.03 -5.41 5.91
N SER A 25 9.17 -4.20 6.46
CA SER A 25 8.10 -3.55 7.20
C SER A 25 7.18 -2.84 6.23
N LEU A 26 5.88 -3.15 6.28
CA LEU A 26 4.87 -2.54 5.43
C LEU A 26 3.85 -1.83 6.29
N ARG A 27 3.59 -0.55 6.00
CA ARG A 27 2.59 0.24 6.70
C ARG A 27 1.63 0.86 5.70
N LEU A 28 0.34 0.83 6.02
CA LEU A 28 -0.68 1.62 5.34
C LEU A 28 -0.98 2.82 6.20
N ILE A 29 -0.82 4.01 5.64
CA ILE A 29 -0.89 5.27 6.37
C ILE A 29 -1.99 6.13 5.76
N SER A 30 -2.92 6.58 6.60
CA SER A 30 -3.97 7.51 6.21
C SER A 30 -3.65 8.91 6.73
N TYR A 31 -3.86 9.92 5.89
CA TYR A 31 -3.68 11.31 6.22
C TYR A 31 -4.91 12.09 5.80
N VAL A 32 -5.48 12.89 6.71
CA VAL A 32 -6.65 13.71 6.44
C VAL A 32 -6.23 15.17 6.46
N PRO A 33 -5.97 15.79 5.29
CA PRO A 33 -5.44 17.16 5.24
C PRO A 33 -6.40 18.21 5.82
N THR A 34 -7.70 17.92 5.81
CA THR A 34 -8.72 18.83 6.36
C THR A 34 -8.97 18.64 7.85
N ALA A 35 -8.29 17.70 8.49
CA ALA A 35 -8.43 17.48 9.92
C ALA A 35 -7.90 18.70 10.72
N ARG A 36 -8.45 18.89 11.91
CA ARG A 36 -8.05 19.98 12.79
C ARG A 36 -6.56 19.93 13.14
N ARG A 37 -6.04 18.70 13.31
CA ARG A 37 -4.61 18.42 13.51
C ARG A 37 -4.21 17.33 12.55
N PRO A 38 -3.85 17.67 11.30
CA PRO A 38 -3.47 16.64 10.33
C PRO A 38 -2.23 15.90 10.81
N GLU A 39 -2.33 14.58 10.87
CA GLU A 39 -1.22 13.71 11.22
C GLU A 39 -1.39 12.35 10.56
N ASP A 40 -0.28 11.67 10.33
CA ASP A 40 -0.29 10.33 9.77
C ASP A 40 -0.90 9.35 10.76
N GLN A 41 -1.85 8.53 10.26
CA GLN A 41 -2.46 7.46 11.04
C GLN A 41 -2.14 6.13 10.42
N VAL A 42 -1.46 5.26 11.16
CA VAL A 42 -1.16 3.91 10.69
C VAL A 42 -2.41 3.06 10.80
N LYS A 43 -2.93 2.62 9.66
CA LYS A 43 -4.13 1.76 9.60
C LYS A 43 -3.78 0.28 9.61
N PHE A 44 -2.59 -0.06 9.15
CA PHE A 44 -2.07 -1.42 9.16
C PHE A 44 -0.55 -1.36 9.24
N GLN A 45 0.03 -2.30 9.98
CA GLN A 45 1.47 -2.46 10.04
C GLN A 45 1.81 -3.94 10.21
N GLY A 46 2.78 -4.40 9.43
CA GLY A 46 3.24 -5.78 9.52
C GLY A 46 4.63 -5.92 8.96
N VAL A 47 5.29 -7.01 9.35
CA VAL A 47 6.61 -7.37 8.82
C VAL A 47 6.46 -8.65 8.01
N PHE A 48 7.00 -8.63 6.80
CA PHE A 48 6.85 -9.72 5.84
C PHE A 48 8.22 -10.18 5.35
N SER A 49 8.34 -11.46 5.08
CA SER A 49 9.49 -12.02 4.37
C SER A 49 9.39 -11.65 2.88
N THR A 50 10.50 -11.85 2.16
CA THR A 50 10.50 -11.64 0.70
C THR A 50 9.47 -12.53 0.02
N ALA A 51 9.35 -13.79 0.45
CA ALA A 51 8.37 -14.71 -0.12
C ALA A 51 6.93 -14.24 0.13
N GLU A 52 6.66 -13.72 1.32
CA GLU A 52 5.34 -13.20 1.67
C GLU A 52 4.98 -11.96 0.86
N LEU A 53 5.94 -11.05 0.64
CA LEU A 53 5.71 -9.89 -0.23
C LEU A 53 5.46 -10.32 -1.68
N LYS A 54 6.15 -11.34 -2.17
CA LYS A 54 5.89 -11.89 -3.51
C LYS A 54 4.49 -12.46 -3.61
N SER A 55 4.00 -13.12 -2.56
CA SER A 55 2.63 -13.60 -2.51
C SER A 55 1.63 -12.46 -2.57
N LEU A 56 1.89 -11.36 -1.88
CA LEU A 56 1.05 -10.16 -1.95
C LEU A 56 1.06 -9.58 -3.36
N ARG A 57 2.24 -9.46 -3.98
CA ARG A 57 2.38 -8.98 -5.35
C ARG A 57 1.56 -9.85 -6.32
N ASP A 58 1.66 -11.18 -6.17
CA ASP A 58 0.98 -12.10 -7.06
C ASP A 58 -0.54 -12.02 -6.89
N ALA A 59 -1.02 -11.83 -5.66
CA ALA A 59 -2.44 -11.62 -5.40
C ALA A 59 -2.95 -10.34 -6.07
N LEU A 60 -2.18 -9.25 -6.01
CA LEU A 60 -2.53 -8.01 -6.67
C LEU A 60 -2.54 -8.17 -8.20
N ASN A 61 -1.54 -8.84 -8.75
CA ASN A 61 -1.46 -9.11 -10.18
C ASN A 61 -2.64 -9.96 -10.64
N GLN A 62 -3.03 -10.95 -9.86
CA GLN A 62 -4.17 -11.80 -10.17
C GLN A 62 -5.47 -11.00 -10.16
N ALA A 63 -5.64 -10.11 -9.21
CA ALA A 63 -6.82 -9.25 -9.14
C ALA A 63 -6.93 -8.30 -10.33
N LEU A 64 -5.79 -7.85 -10.88
CA LEU A 64 -5.73 -6.93 -12.00
C LEU A 64 -5.74 -7.63 -13.36
N ALA A 65 -5.53 -8.95 -13.42
CA ALA A 65 -5.45 -9.69 -14.67
C ALA A 65 -6.68 -9.55 -15.58
N PRO A 66 -7.93 -9.64 -15.06
CA PRO A 66 -9.11 -9.44 -15.92
C PRO A 66 -9.17 -8.07 -16.58
N GLU A 67 -8.70 -7.05 -15.89
CA GLU A 67 -8.67 -5.69 -16.43
C GLU A 67 -7.58 -5.55 -17.49
N ALA A 68 -6.42 -6.16 -17.29
CA ALA A 68 -5.36 -6.21 -18.28
C ALA A 68 -5.82 -6.93 -19.54
N ASP A 69 -6.57 -8.04 -19.41
CA ASP A 69 -7.12 -8.78 -20.54
C ASP A 69 -8.09 -7.92 -21.36
N ARG A 70 -8.89 -7.09 -20.71
CA ARG A 70 -9.79 -6.17 -21.41
C ARG A 70 -9.03 -5.14 -22.22
N LEU A 71 -7.91 -4.65 -21.73
CA LEU A 71 -7.12 -3.64 -22.41
C LEU A 71 -6.41 -4.18 -23.64
N ILE A 72 -6.17 -5.50 -23.69
CA ILE A 72 -5.50 -6.17 -24.81
C ILE A 72 -6.50 -6.46 -25.93
N GLN A 73 -7.75 -6.61 -25.61
CA GLN A 73 -8.81 -6.86 -26.58
C GLN A 73 -9.38 -5.56 -27.14
#